data_f463aa51d6885876b9f9877981f2cd47
#
_entry.id   f463aa51d6885876b9f9877981f2cd47
#
_cell.length_a   1.000
_cell.length_b   1.000
_cell.length_c   1.000
_cell.angle_alpha   90.00
_cell.angle_beta   90.00
_cell.angle_gamma   90.00
#
_symmetry.space_group_name_H-M   'P 1'
#
loop_
_entity.id
_entity.type
_entity.pdbx_description
1 polymer ?
#
loop_
_entity_poly.entity_id
_entity_poly.type
_entity_poly.pdbx_seq_one_letter_code
_entity_poly.pdbx_strand_id
1 'polypeptide(L)'
;MYKVTGIKEYAATRDVFLLNEETGTRETCFDDSALMGDENFSFMKQGERYECKIKLFGRLGLPEESGLLACTVLERRVPVGVRKMAKVQVGQDVYYIPERELKDIGDVDVIYYSSSRRDLIQVDNVLHADCFDPFFAD
;
A
#
# COMPACT_ATOMS: atom_id res chain seq x y z
N MET A 1 10.39 2.55 -10.25
CA MET A 1 10.92 1.94 -9.01
C MET A 1 10.96 2.95 -7.89
N TYR A 2 10.93 2.45 -6.69
CA TYR A 2 11.09 3.27 -5.50
C TYR A 2 12.51 3.15 -4.95
N LYS A 3 13.09 4.30 -4.62
CA LYS A 3 14.39 4.35 -3.95
C LYS A 3 14.18 4.56 -2.46
N VAL A 4 14.86 3.78 -1.62
CA VAL A 4 14.86 3.98 -0.18
C VAL A 4 15.75 5.16 0.16
N THR A 5 15.15 6.25 0.65
CA THR A 5 15.89 7.45 1.03
C THR A 5 16.24 7.49 2.51
N GLY A 6 15.59 6.68 3.32
CA GLY A 6 15.86 6.57 4.76
C GLY A 6 15.02 5.51 5.40
N ILE A 7 15.41 5.10 6.60
CA ILE A 7 14.68 4.13 7.42
C ILE A 7 14.74 4.63 8.86
N LYS A 8 13.58 4.67 9.53
CA LYS A 8 13.50 4.98 10.95
C LYS A 8 12.99 3.76 11.70
N GLU A 9 13.85 3.21 12.54
CA GLU A 9 13.54 2.01 13.32
C GLU A 9 12.79 2.38 14.61
N TYR A 10 11.79 1.55 14.94
CA TYR A 10 11.10 1.55 16.22
C TYR A 10 11.33 0.20 16.89
N ALA A 11 10.75 -0.03 18.07
CA ALA A 11 10.98 -1.27 18.83
C ALA A 11 10.63 -2.54 18.03
N ALA A 12 9.56 -2.50 17.24
CA ALA A 12 9.05 -3.69 16.54
C ALA A 12 8.67 -3.41 15.08
N THR A 13 8.60 -2.14 14.71
CA THR A 13 8.21 -1.70 13.36
C THR A 13 9.20 -0.66 12.87
N ARG A 14 9.01 -0.22 11.63
CA ARG A 14 9.83 0.87 11.08
C ARG A 14 9.06 1.66 10.04
N ASP A 15 9.49 2.88 9.83
CA ASP A 15 9.06 3.69 8.70
C ASP A 15 10.14 3.63 7.62
N VAL A 16 9.73 3.32 6.40
CA VAL A 16 10.61 3.31 5.23
C VAL A 16 10.25 4.52 4.38
N PHE A 17 11.22 5.39 4.20
CA PHE A 17 11.05 6.58 3.36
C PHE A 17 11.43 6.24 1.93
N LEU A 18 10.49 6.43 1.03
CA LEU A 18 10.62 6.06 -0.38
C LEU A 18 10.49 7.28 -1.28
N LEU A 19 11.22 7.25 -2.38
CA LEU A 19 11.07 8.19 -3.48
C LEU A 19 10.67 7.40 -4.71
N ASN A 20 9.49 7.70 -5.26
CA ASN A 20 9.11 7.17 -6.57
C ASN A 20 9.90 7.93 -7.63
N GLU A 21 10.85 7.26 -8.26
CA GLU A 21 11.77 7.90 -9.20
C GLU A 21 11.07 8.30 -10.52
N GLU A 22 9.94 7.69 -10.85
CA GLU A 22 9.19 8.03 -12.06
C GLU A 22 8.34 9.28 -11.88
N THR A 23 7.80 9.49 -10.68
CA THR A 23 6.85 10.57 -10.41
C THR A 23 7.41 11.68 -9.53
N GLY A 24 8.51 11.41 -8.81
CA GLY A 24 9.08 12.32 -7.83
C GLY A 24 8.36 12.34 -6.49
N THR A 25 7.35 11.51 -6.30
CA THR A 25 6.56 11.47 -5.06
C THR A 25 7.35 10.83 -3.93
N ARG A 26 7.32 11.46 -2.76
CA ARG A 26 7.93 10.94 -1.54
C ARG A 26 6.86 10.29 -0.69
N GLU A 27 7.18 9.08 -0.19
CA GLU A 27 6.27 8.29 0.64
C GLU A 27 6.94 7.98 1.97
N THR A 28 6.14 7.98 3.03
CA THR A 28 6.53 7.38 4.31
C THR A 28 5.68 6.14 4.50
N CYS A 29 6.30 4.97 4.44
CA CYS A 29 5.59 3.70 4.46
C CYS A 29 5.86 2.96 5.76
N PHE A 30 4.77 2.49 6.38
CA PHE A 30 4.82 1.67 7.57
C PHE A 30 5.20 0.24 7.20
N ASP A 31 6.13 -0.34 7.94
CA ASP A 31 6.59 -1.71 7.76
C ASP A 31 6.58 -2.43 9.11
N ASP A 32 5.63 -3.33 9.28
CA ASP A 32 5.52 -4.22 10.44
C ASP A 32 5.88 -5.67 10.07
N SER A 33 6.44 -5.90 8.89
CA SER A 33 6.63 -7.24 8.33
C SER A 33 7.52 -8.12 9.20
N ALA A 34 8.49 -7.54 9.94
CA ALA A 34 9.37 -8.31 10.82
C ALA A 34 8.65 -8.96 11.99
N LEU A 35 7.46 -8.44 12.38
CA LEU A 35 6.63 -9.05 13.42
C LEU A 35 5.88 -10.28 12.93
N MET A 36 5.70 -10.43 11.63
CA MET A 36 4.74 -11.35 11.04
C MET A 36 5.35 -12.63 10.52
N GLY A 37 6.66 -12.72 10.36
CA GLY A 37 7.29 -13.93 9.86
C GLY A 37 8.72 -13.73 9.37
N ASP A 38 9.33 -14.82 8.92
CA ASP A 38 10.72 -14.86 8.48
C ASP A 38 10.91 -14.20 7.12
N GLU A 39 9.93 -14.31 6.23
CA GLU A 39 9.93 -13.58 4.97
C GLU A 39 9.35 -12.20 5.19
N ASN A 40 10.22 -11.20 5.22
CA ASN A 40 9.85 -9.83 5.52
C ASN A 40 10.69 -8.86 4.70
N PHE A 41 10.47 -7.55 4.92
CA PHE A 41 11.12 -6.49 4.16
C PHE A 41 12.43 -5.99 4.78
N SER A 42 13.00 -6.72 5.74
CA SER A 42 14.23 -6.30 6.41
C SER A 42 15.45 -6.25 5.47
N PHE A 43 15.35 -6.87 4.29
CA PHE A 43 16.39 -6.77 3.26
C PHE A 43 16.50 -5.39 2.62
N MET A 44 15.49 -4.53 2.77
CA MET A 44 15.50 -3.18 2.19
C MET A 44 16.60 -2.34 2.83
N LYS A 45 17.39 -1.67 2.00
CA LYS A 45 18.53 -0.85 2.43
C LYS A 45 18.44 0.54 1.86
N GLN A 46 18.87 1.51 2.65
CA GLN A 46 18.96 2.89 2.20
C GLN A 46 19.86 2.99 0.96
N GLY A 47 19.40 3.74 -0.04
CA GLY A 47 20.07 3.93 -1.30
C GLY A 47 19.72 2.92 -2.38
N GLU A 48 19.13 1.79 -2.02
CA GLU A 48 18.72 0.75 -2.96
C GLU A 48 17.33 1.01 -3.52
N ARG A 49 17.03 0.35 -4.64
CA ARG A 49 15.79 0.51 -5.39
C ARG A 49 15.00 -0.79 -5.41
N TYR A 50 13.68 -0.65 -5.28
CA TYR A 50 12.76 -1.81 -5.22
C TYR A 50 11.45 -1.49 -5.94
N GLU A 51 10.81 -2.54 -6.46
CA GLU A 51 9.41 -2.47 -6.85
C GLU A 51 8.56 -2.64 -5.59
N CYS A 52 7.67 -1.68 -5.32
CA CYS A 52 6.86 -1.69 -4.11
C CYS A 52 5.38 -1.60 -4.43
N LYS A 53 4.57 -2.36 -3.69
CA LYS A 53 3.13 -2.15 -3.64
C LYS A 53 2.78 -1.55 -2.29
N ILE A 54 2.06 -0.46 -2.32
CA ILE A 54 1.70 0.33 -1.14
C ILE A 54 0.18 0.29 -0.98
N LYS A 55 -0.27 -0.15 0.19
CA LYS A 55 -1.68 -0.15 0.55
C LYS A 55 -2.03 1.14 1.27
N LEU A 56 -3.13 1.77 0.89
CA LEU A 56 -3.71 2.85 1.66
C LEU A 56 -4.47 2.27 2.85
N PHE A 57 -4.13 2.69 4.04
CA PHE A 57 -4.82 2.32 5.27
C PHE A 57 -5.73 3.46 5.70
N GLY A 58 -7.01 3.19 5.84
CA GLY A 58 -7.98 4.21 6.19
C GLY A 58 -9.40 3.74 5.93
N ARG A 59 -10.22 4.64 5.40
CA ARG A 59 -11.63 4.36 5.12
C ARG A 59 -12.14 5.13 3.90
N LEU A 60 -13.18 4.62 3.30
CA LEU A 60 -13.95 5.39 2.31
C LEU A 60 -14.55 6.61 3.01
N GLY A 61 -14.52 7.73 2.31
CA GLY A 61 -15.14 8.97 2.74
C GLY A 61 -16.32 9.36 1.87
N LEU A 62 -17.05 10.38 2.32
CA LEU A 62 -18.10 11.01 1.54
C LEU A 62 -17.52 12.17 0.75
N PRO A 63 -18.00 12.44 -0.47
CA PRO A 63 -17.42 13.48 -1.33
C PRO A 63 -17.35 14.88 -0.69
N GLU A 64 -18.23 15.17 0.26
CA GLU A 64 -18.28 16.45 0.98
C GLU A 64 -17.24 16.58 2.10
N GLU A 65 -16.58 15.48 2.49
CA GLU A 65 -15.54 15.55 3.51
C GLU A 65 -14.27 16.22 2.95
N SER A 66 -13.54 16.93 3.78
CA SER A 66 -12.25 17.51 3.42
C SER A 66 -11.10 16.52 3.61
N GLY A 67 -9.99 16.76 2.89
CA GLY A 67 -8.76 15.97 3.06
C GLY A 67 -8.81 14.57 2.46
N LEU A 68 -9.79 14.27 1.62
CA LEU A 68 -9.89 12.98 0.95
C LEU A 68 -9.00 12.93 -0.28
N LEU A 69 -8.49 11.72 -0.55
CA LEU A 69 -7.81 11.42 -1.80
C LEU A 69 -8.84 11.03 -2.85
N ALA A 70 -8.79 11.67 -4.01
CA ALA A 70 -9.56 11.24 -5.18
C ALA A 70 -8.77 10.12 -5.86
N CYS A 71 -9.30 8.92 -5.81
CA CYS A 71 -8.65 7.72 -6.32
C CYS A 71 -9.36 7.26 -7.59
N THR A 72 -8.65 7.29 -8.72
CA THR A 72 -9.14 6.68 -9.95
C THR A 72 -8.96 5.16 -9.86
N VAL A 73 -10.04 4.42 -10.02
CA VAL A 73 -10.00 2.96 -9.97
C VAL A 73 -9.46 2.44 -11.31
N LEU A 74 -8.28 1.84 -11.28
CA LEU A 74 -7.64 1.28 -12.48
C LEU A 74 -8.08 -0.16 -12.73
N GLU A 75 -8.16 -0.95 -11.67
CA GLU A 75 -8.47 -2.38 -11.78
C GLU A 75 -9.07 -2.87 -10.47
N ARG A 76 -10.05 -3.75 -10.57
CA ARG A 76 -10.70 -4.39 -9.42
C ARG A 76 -10.23 -5.82 -9.26
N ARG A 77 -10.28 -6.32 -8.03
CA ARG A 77 -10.00 -7.73 -7.69
C ARG A 77 -8.63 -8.19 -8.14
N VAL A 78 -7.62 -7.32 -7.96
CA VAL A 78 -6.23 -7.64 -8.26
C VAL A 78 -5.70 -8.55 -7.15
N PRO A 79 -5.17 -9.75 -7.49
CA PRO A 79 -4.59 -10.61 -6.47
C PRO A 79 -3.24 -10.08 -6.00
N VAL A 80 -3.09 -9.96 -4.68
CA VAL A 80 -1.80 -9.71 -4.03
C VAL A 80 -1.66 -10.84 -2.99
N GLY A 81 -0.98 -11.91 -3.38
CA GLY A 81 -1.05 -13.16 -2.65
C GLY A 81 -2.48 -13.71 -2.65
N VAL A 82 -2.99 -14.07 -1.48
CA VAL A 82 -4.37 -14.57 -1.30
C VAL A 82 -5.40 -13.44 -1.17
N ARG A 83 -4.94 -12.20 -1.04
CA ARG A 83 -5.83 -11.04 -0.89
C ARG A 83 -6.23 -10.50 -2.25
N LYS A 84 -7.44 -9.95 -2.30
CA LYS A 84 -7.92 -9.19 -3.46
C LYS A 84 -7.87 -7.70 -3.14
N MET A 85 -7.30 -6.92 -4.05
CA MET A 85 -7.12 -5.49 -3.90
C MET A 85 -7.71 -4.75 -5.09
N ALA A 86 -8.16 -3.53 -4.86
CA ALA A 86 -8.40 -2.58 -5.93
C ALA A 86 -7.13 -1.79 -6.18
N LYS A 87 -6.71 -1.72 -7.44
CA LYS A 87 -5.57 -0.91 -7.87
C LYS A 87 -6.10 0.46 -8.22
N VAL A 88 -5.58 1.49 -7.56
CA VAL A 88 -6.07 2.86 -7.72
C VAL A 88 -4.91 3.81 -8.02
N GLN A 89 -5.25 4.95 -8.61
CA GLN A 89 -4.28 5.99 -8.93
C GLN A 89 -4.66 7.29 -8.23
N VAL A 90 -3.69 7.89 -7.54
CA VAL A 90 -3.82 9.20 -6.93
C VAL A 90 -2.73 10.08 -7.55
N GLY A 91 -3.15 11.11 -8.30
CA GLY A 91 -2.19 11.86 -9.11
C GLY A 91 -1.56 10.92 -10.14
N GLN A 92 -0.26 10.74 -10.07
CA GLN A 92 0.50 9.83 -10.95
C GLN A 92 0.93 8.55 -10.25
N ASP A 93 0.58 8.38 -8.98
CA ASP A 93 1.05 7.26 -8.16
C ASP A 93 -0.03 6.20 -8.04
N VAL A 94 0.42 4.94 -7.94
CA VAL A 94 -0.45 3.77 -7.85
C VAL A 94 -0.43 3.22 -6.43
N TYR A 95 -1.63 2.93 -5.91
CA TYR A 95 -1.84 2.36 -4.58
C TYR A 95 -2.84 1.22 -4.64
N TYR A 96 -2.99 0.53 -3.52
CA TYR A 96 -3.90 -0.60 -3.38
C TYR A 96 -4.82 -0.39 -2.18
N ILE A 97 -6.09 -0.76 -2.36
CA ILE A 97 -7.10 -0.71 -1.30
C ILE A 97 -7.74 -2.10 -1.22
N PRO A 98 -7.90 -2.69 -0.01
CA PRO A 98 -8.55 -3.99 0.12
C PRO A 98 -9.93 -4.01 -0.54
N GLU A 99 -10.18 -4.99 -1.39
CA GLU A 99 -11.43 -5.11 -2.13
C GLU A 99 -12.65 -5.21 -1.20
N ARG A 100 -12.48 -5.82 -0.02
CA ARG A 100 -13.55 -5.93 0.98
C ARG A 100 -14.09 -4.58 1.47
N GLU A 101 -13.26 -3.53 1.40
CA GLU A 101 -13.70 -2.18 1.78
C GLU A 101 -14.60 -1.55 0.72
N LEU A 102 -14.60 -2.12 -0.48
CA LEU A 102 -15.36 -1.62 -1.64
C LEU A 102 -16.54 -2.54 -2.00
N LYS A 103 -16.88 -3.51 -1.17
CA LYS A 103 -17.86 -4.54 -1.50
C LYS A 103 -19.27 -3.99 -1.77
N ASP A 104 -19.61 -2.87 -1.14
CA ASP A 104 -20.93 -2.23 -1.29
C ASP A 104 -20.93 -1.17 -2.39
N ILE A 105 -19.82 -1.02 -3.09
CA ILE A 105 -19.66 -0.08 -4.18
C ILE A 105 -19.61 -0.88 -5.48
N GLY A 106 -20.47 -0.51 -6.43
CA GLY A 106 -20.45 -1.10 -7.75
C GLY A 106 -19.21 -0.70 -8.55
N ASP A 107 -19.26 -0.94 -9.84
CA ASP A 107 -18.19 -0.54 -10.74
C ASP A 107 -18.22 0.99 -10.91
N VAL A 108 -17.33 1.67 -10.20
CA VAL A 108 -17.18 3.12 -10.24
C VAL A 108 -15.79 3.48 -10.72
N ASP A 109 -15.64 4.65 -11.33
CA ASP A 109 -14.36 5.10 -11.86
C ASP A 109 -13.52 5.83 -10.82
N VAL A 110 -14.16 6.49 -9.87
CA VAL A 110 -13.48 7.28 -8.83
C VAL A 110 -14.10 6.98 -7.48
N ILE A 111 -13.24 6.84 -6.48
CA ILE A 111 -13.62 6.76 -5.08
C ILE A 111 -12.88 7.83 -4.28
N TYR A 112 -13.44 8.20 -3.15
CA TYR A 112 -12.82 9.16 -2.22
C TYR A 112 -12.42 8.42 -0.96
N TYR A 113 -11.14 8.54 -0.60
CA TYR A 113 -10.56 7.73 0.48
C TYR A 113 -9.81 8.60 1.48
N SER A 114 -10.05 8.34 2.77
CA SER A 114 -9.30 8.96 3.86
C SER A 114 -8.18 8.01 4.28
N SER A 115 -6.95 8.34 3.90
CA SER A 115 -5.79 7.52 4.25
C SER A 115 -5.07 8.11 5.43
N SER A 116 -4.94 7.34 6.51
CA SER A 116 -4.18 7.74 7.69
C SER A 116 -2.77 7.18 7.71
N ARG A 117 -2.49 6.18 6.90
CA ARG A 117 -1.19 5.50 6.85
C ARG A 117 -1.01 4.82 5.50
N ARG A 118 0.23 4.68 5.08
CA ARG A 118 0.60 3.89 3.91
C ARG A 118 1.40 2.69 4.36
N ASP A 119 0.97 1.51 3.95
CA ASP A 119 1.57 0.24 4.38
C ASP A 119 2.26 -0.45 3.20
N LEU A 120 3.48 -0.93 3.42
CA LEU A 120 4.14 -1.80 2.45
C LEU A 120 3.48 -3.18 2.49
N ILE A 121 3.04 -3.68 1.34
CA ILE A 121 2.42 -5.01 1.22
C ILE A 121 3.18 -5.96 0.30
N GLN A 122 4.02 -5.42 -0.57
CA GLN A 122 4.92 -6.22 -1.39
C GLN A 122 6.15 -5.40 -1.75
N VAL A 123 7.32 -6.02 -1.64
CA VAL A 123 8.59 -5.45 -2.07
C VAL A 123 9.29 -6.48 -2.95
N ASP A 124 9.49 -6.15 -4.21
CA ASP A 124 9.92 -7.07 -5.25
C ASP A 124 9.01 -8.32 -5.25
N ASN A 125 9.55 -9.50 -5.01
CA ASN A 125 8.78 -10.75 -4.97
C ASN A 125 8.34 -11.15 -3.56
N VAL A 126 8.68 -10.34 -2.54
CA VAL A 126 8.37 -10.67 -1.15
C VAL A 126 7.04 -10.03 -0.78
N LEU A 127 6.09 -10.86 -0.35
CA LEU A 127 4.77 -10.43 0.11
C LEU A 127 4.76 -10.29 1.63
N HIS A 128 4.00 -9.30 2.12
CA HIS A 128 3.67 -9.22 3.54
C HIS A 128 2.93 -10.48 3.97
N ALA A 129 3.15 -10.93 5.22
CA ALA A 129 2.54 -12.17 5.72
C ALA A 129 1.01 -12.19 5.62
N ASP A 130 0.34 -11.05 5.79
CA ASP A 130 -1.12 -10.94 5.62
C ASP A 130 -1.59 -11.36 4.24
N CYS A 131 -0.72 -11.30 3.23
CA CYS A 131 -1.04 -11.70 1.87
C CYS A 131 -0.92 -13.22 1.65
N PHE A 132 -0.40 -13.96 2.62
CA PHE A 132 -0.35 -15.43 2.57
C PHE A 132 -1.44 -16.07 3.42
N ASP A 133 -1.91 -15.40 4.46
CA ASP A 133 -2.82 -15.97 5.44
C ASP A 133 -4.22 -16.11 4.83
N PRO A 134 -4.76 -17.35 4.72
CA PRO A 134 -6.11 -17.57 4.19
C PRO A 134 -7.20 -16.85 4.98
N PHE A 135 -6.95 -16.52 6.27
CA PHE A 135 -7.90 -15.75 7.08
C PHE A 135 -8.18 -14.38 6.48
N PHE A 136 -7.19 -13.79 5.78
CA PHE A 136 -7.35 -12.49 5.12
C PHE A 136 -7.78 -12.62 3.65
N ALA A 137 -8.00 -13.83 3.16
CA ALA A 137 -8.46 -14.01 1.78
C ALA A 137 -9.88 -13.43 1.62
N ASP A 138 -10.05 -12.64 0.60
CA ASP A 138 -11.34 -12.00 0.31
C ASP A 138 -12.22 -12.85 -0.61
#